data_47a3834fec211f03adec96dfd23a43a3
#
_entry.id   47a3834fec211f03adec96dfd23a43a3
#
_cell.length_a   1.000
_cell.length_b   1.000
_cell.length_c   1.000
_cell.angle_alpha   90.00
_cell.angle_beta   90.00
_cell.angle_gamma   90.00
#
_symmetry.space_group_name_H-M   'P 1'
#
loop_
_entity.id
_entity.type
_entity.pdbx_description
1 polymer ?
#
loop_
_entity_poly.entity_id
_entity_poly.type
_entity_poly.pdbx_seq_one_letter_code
_entity_poly.pdbx_strand_id
1 'polypeptide(L)'
;IRDRLDKANTSSYGNPEISQVNLGVRNHPGILISGHDLKDLEELLEQTEGTGVDVYTHSEMLPAHYYPQLKKYKHLAGNYGNAWWKQKEEFESFNGPILFTSNCIVPPRANASYKDRIYITGACGLEGAHYIPERKDGKPKDFSALIAHAKQCQPPVAIENGTLIGGFAHAQVTALADKVMDAVKSGAIRKFFVMAGCDGRMKSREYYTEFAQKLPGDTVILTAGCAKYRYNKLALGDINGIPRVLDAGQCNDSYSLAVIALKLKEIFGLDDVNQLPIVYNIAWYEQKAVIVLLALLALGVKHIHLGPTLPAFLSPNVKNVLIEQFGIGGISTCLLYTSDAADDLTRV
;
A
#
# COMPACT_ATOMS: atom_id res chain seq x y z
N ILE A 1 17.52 4.84 -4.64
CA ILE A 1 16.91 5.33 -3.37
C ILE A 1 15.98 4.26 -2.79
N ARG A 2 15.05 3.69 -3.57
CA ARG A 2 14.10 2.67 -3.08
C ARG A 2 14.76 1.38 -2.63
N ASP A 3 15.77 0.90 -3.35
CA ASP A 3 16.64 -0.21 -2.92
C ASP A 3 17.27 0.04 -1.54
N ARG A 4 17.73 1.26 -1.28
CA ARG A 4 18.28 1.63 0.03
C ARG A 4 17.23 1.64 1.14
N LEU A 5 16.01 2.08 0.84
CA LEU A 5 14.88 2.05 1.79
C LEU A 5 14.46 0.62 2.09
N ASP A 6 14.31 -0.21 1.06
CA ASP A 6 14.01 -1.63 1.21
C ASP A 6 15.07 -2.33 2.07
N LYS A 7 16.35 -2.13 1.76
CA LYS A 7 17.47 -2.68 2.54
C LYS A 7 17.48 -2.16 3.98
N ALA A 8 17.20 -0.90 4.23
CA ALA A 8 17.12 -0.34 5.57
C ALA A 8 15.97 -0.98 6.36
N ASN A 9 14.78 -1.06 5.78
CA ASN A 9 13.63 -1.67 6.43
C ASN A 9 13.82 -3.16 6.68
N THR A 10 14.30 -3.91 5.69
CA THR A 10 14.48 -5.37 5.81
C THR A 10 15.62 -5.74 6.75
N SER A 11 16.70 -4.94 6.82
CA SER A 11 17.79 -5.16 7.78
C SER A 11 17.39 -4.84 9.22
N SER A 12 16.47 -3.88 9.42
CA SER A 12 16.00 -3.50 10.77
C SER A 12 14.85 -4.37 11.25
N TYR A 13 13.89 -4.67 10.38
CA TYR A 13 12.62 -5.29 10.77
C TYR A 13 12.42 -6.72 10.26
N GLY A 14 13.37 -7.23 9.48
CA GLY A 14 13.26 -8.51 8.75
C GLY A 14 12.53 -8.37 7.42
N ASN A 15 12.59 -9.41 6.59
CA ASN A 15 11.81 -9.43 5.35
C ASN A 15 10.32 -9.53 5.67
N PRO A 16 9.45 -8.80 4.95
CA PRO A 16 8.01 -8.98 5.07
C PRO A 16 7.61 -10.44 4.86
N GLU A 17 6.71 -10.92 5.71
CA GLU A 17 6.17 -12.28 5.69
C GLU A 17 4.67 -12.24 5.43
N ILE A 18 4.13 -13.30 4.82
CA ILE A 18 2.68 -13.47 4.68
C ILE A 18 2.05 -13.36 6.06
N SER A 19 1.20 -12.36 6.23
CA SER A 19 0.60 -12.01 7.52
C SER A 19 -0.88 -11.77 7.37
N GLN A 20 -1.64 -12.28 8.34
CA GLN A 20 -3.05 -12.00 8.48
C GLN A 20 -3.21 -10.80 9.43
N VAL A 21 -3.85 -9.73 8.95
CA VAL A 21 -4.03 -8.48 9.69
C VAL A 21 -5.48 -8.32 10.09
N ASN A 22 -5.74 -8.13 11.38
CA ASN A 22 -7.07 -7.89 11.91
C ASN A 22 -7.59 -6.50 11.48
N LEU A 23 -8.88 -6.42 11.14
CA LEU A 23 -9.57 -5.18 10.76
C LEU A 23 -10.55 -4.68 11.83
N GLY A 24 -10.83 -5.51 12.83
CA GLY A 24 -11.66 -5.14 13.97
C GLY A 24 -10.89 -4.40 15.05
N VAL A 25 -11.57 -4.07 16.13
CA VAL A 25 -11.01 -3.38 17.30
C VAL A 25 -11.12 -4.23 18.56
N ARG A 26 -10.28 -3.90 19.55
CA ARG A 26 -10.33 -4.47 20.90
C ARG A 26 -10.97 -3.48 21.88
N ASN A 27 -11.36 -3.95 23.06
CA ASN A 27 -11.95 -3.12 24.10
C ASN A 27 -10.85 -2.50 25.00
N HIS A 28 -9.88 -1.86 24.38
CA HIS A 28 -8.83 -1.10 25.06
C HIS A 28 -8.70 0.29 24.44
N PRO A 29 -8.23 1.30 25.19
CA PRO A 29 -7.84 2.56 24.60
C PRO A 29 -6.84 2.35 23.47
N GLY A 30 -6.92 3.15 22.41
CA GLY A 30 -6.09 2.96 21.23
C GLY A 30 -5.40 4.23 20.75
N ILE A 31 -4.27 4.06 20.11
CA ILE A 31 -3.58 5.07 19.31
C ILE A 31 -3.64 4.65 17.85
N LEU A 32 -4.05 5.56 16.97
CA LEU A 32 -4.02 5.35 15.52
C LEU A 32 -2.77 5.99 14.94
N ILE A 33 -1.94 5.21 14.26
CA ILE A 33 -0.75 5.72 13.59
C ILE A 33 -0.90 5.64 12.08
N SER A 34 -0.64 6.75 11.39
CA SER A 34 -0.72 6.87 9.93
C SER A 34 0.56 7.49 9.36
N GLY A 35 0.83 7.25 8.10
CA GLY A 35 2.04 7.69 7.42
C GLY A 35 2.93 6.51 7.02
N HIS A 36 4.26 6.72 7.03
CA HIS A 36 5.19 5.74 6.44
C HIS A 36 6.35 5.35 7.36
N ASP A 37 6.62 6.12 8.43
CA ASP A 37 7.83 5.96 9.24
C ASP A 37 7.73 4.76 10.20
N LEU A 38 8.43 3.67 9.84
CA LEU A 38 8.44 2.44 10.64
C LEU A 38 9.24 2.60 11.93
N LYS A 39 10.23 3.53 11.98
CA LYS A 39 11.01 3.78 13.19
C LYS A 39 10.16 4.50 14.24
N ASP A 40 9.31 5.44 13.82
CA ASP A 40 8.35 6.09 14.73
C ASP A 40 7.36 5.07 15.29
N LEU A 41 6.89 4.13 14.45
CA LEU A 41 6.02 3.05 14.92
C LEU A 41 6.74 2.13 15.91
N GLU A 42 7.97 1.71 15.63
CA GLU A 42 8.75 0.87 16.54
C GLU A 42 8.89 1.53 17.91
N GLU A 43 9.34 2.79 17.97
CA GLU A 43 9.49 3.55 19.20
C GLU A 43 8.17 3.76 19.95
N LEU A 44 7.06 3.92 19.22
CA LEU A 44 5.73 3.97 19.81
C LEU A 44 5.33 2.62 20.42
N LEU A 45 5.60 1.51 19.73
CA LEU A 45 5.30 0.16 20.23
C LEU A 45 6.11 -0.17 21.46
N GLU A 46 7.40 0.18 21.49
CA GLU A 46 8.26 0.02 22.68
C GLU A 46 7.70 0.78 23.89
N GLN A 47 7.25 2.02 23.70
CA GLN A 47 6.73 2.86 24.80
C GLN A 47 5.30 2.52 25.23
N THR A 48 4.51 1.89 24.37
CA THR A 48 3.14 1.45 24.68
C THR A 48 3.08 0.04 25.28
N GLU A 49 4.16 -0.73 25.21
CA GLU A 49 4.20 -2.09 25.75
C GLU A 49 3.87 -2.12 27.25
N GLY A 50 2.93 -2.98 27.64
CA GLY A 50 2.49 -3.11 29.02
C GLY A 50 1.66 -1.95 29.58
N THR A 51 1.33 -0.94 28.79
CA THR A 51 0.55 0.23 29.24
C THR A 51 -0.96 0.04 29.22
N GLY A 52 -1.46 -1.02 28.58
CA GLY A 52 -2.88 -1.26 28.34
C GLY A 52 -3.47 -0.47 27.16
N VAL A 53 -2.63 0.19 26.38
CA VAL A 53 -3.00 0.92 25.17
C VAL A 53 -2.67 0.08 23.94
N ASP A 54 -3.65 -0.13 23.05
CA ASP A 54 -3.45 -0.80 21.76
C ASP A 54 -3.02 0.22 20.69
N VAL A 55 -2.24 -0.24 19.72
CA VAL A 55 -1.83 0.55 18.55
C VAL A 55 -2.48 -0.02 17.31
N TYR A 56 -3.08 0.85 16.51
CA TYR A 56 -3.70 0.54 15.23
C TYR A 56 -3.00 1.29 14.11
N THR A 57 -2.80 0.63 12.99
CA THR A 57 -2.29 1.27 11.78
C THR A 57 -3.43 1.81 10.93
N HIS A 58 -3.10 2.80 10.10
CA HIS A 58 -4.01 3.36 9.10
C HIS A 58 -3.25 3.61 7.79
N SER A 59 -3.91 3.39 6.65
CA SER A 59 -3.39 3.74 5.33
C SER A 59 -2.02 3.09 5.03
N GLU A 60 -1.01 3.86 4.71
CA GLU A 60 0.33 3.35 4.35
C GLU A 60 1.11 2.71 5.52
N MET A 61 0.59 2.78 6.74
CA MET A 61 1.19 2.07 7.87
C MET A 61 0.73 0.59 7.97
N LEU A 62 -0.30 0.18 7.25
CA LEU A 62 -0.77 -1.22 7.20
C LEU A 62 0.38 -2.23 7.00
N PRO A 63 1.35 -2.03 6.08
CA PRO A 63 2.41 -2.99 5.85
C PRO A 63 3.36 -3.22 7.03
N ALA A 64 3.32 -2.41 8.07
CA ALA A 64 4.07 -2.67 9.30
C ALA A 64 3.74 -4.03 9.92
N HIS A 65 2.51 -4.51 9.76
CA HIS A 65 2.07 -5.83 10.21
C HIS A 65 2.73 -7.00 9.47
N TYR A 66 3.47 -6.75 8.39
CA TYR A 66 4.15 -7.77 7.61
C TYR A 66 5.58 -8.03 8.11
N TYR A 67 6.17 -7.08 8.84
CA TYR A 67 7.54 -7.15 9.32
C TYR A 67 7.65 -7.96 10.63
N PRO A 68 8.51 -9.00 10.70
CA PRO A 68 8.64 -9.85 11.88
C PRO A 68 8.90 -9.09 13.17
N GLN A 69 9.80 -8.08 13.11
CA GLN A 69 10.19 -7.31 14.30
C GLN A 69 9.12 -6.34 14.79
N LEU A 70 8.14 -5.99 13.97
CA LEU A 70 7.02 -5.12 14.36
C LEU A 70 5.80 -5.95 14.79
N LYS A 71 5.45 -7.00 14.04
CA LYS A 71 4.28 -7.83 14.36
C LYS A 71 4.43 -8.68 15.63
N LYS A 72 5.64 -8.75 16.21
CA LYS A 72 5.87 -9.42 17.50
C LYS A 72 5.13 -8.74 18.66
N TYR A 73 4.89 -7.43 18.56
CA TYR A 73 4.19 -6.66 19.58
C TYR A 73 2.69 -6.99 19.57
N LYS A 74 2.22 -7.66 20.62
CA LYS A 74 0.83 -8.16 20.69
C LYS A 74 -0.23 -7.05 20.75
N HIS A 75 0.16 -5.85 21.18
CA HIS A 75 -0.70 -4.68 21.25
C HIS A 75 -0.70 -3.86 19.94
N LEU A 76 0.06 -4.27 18.91
CA LEU A 76 -0.18 -3.88 17.53
C LEU A 76 -1.43 -4.62 17.03
N ALA A 77 -2.60 -4.02 17.27
CA ALA A 77 -3.89 -4.72 17.32
C ALA A 77 -4.50 -5.01 15.96
N GLY A 78 -4.21 -4.19 14.95
CA GLY A 78 -4.74 -4.33 13.61
C GLY A 78 -4.65 -3.06 12.79
N ASN A 79 -5.27 -3.09 11.60
CA ASN A 79 -5.41 -1.92 10.74
C ASN A 79 -6.83 -1.38 10.83
N TYR A 80 -6.98 -0.09 11.07
CA TYR A 80 -8.25 0.59 11.19
C TYR A 80 -8.54 1.39 9.91
N GLY A 81 -9.61 1.04 9.25
CA GLY A 81 -10.08 1.75 8.07
C GLY A 81 -9.28 1.53 6.78
N ASN A 82 -9.30 2.52 5.94
CA ASN A 82 -8.84 2.51 4.57
C ASN A 82 -7.62 3.41 4.34
N ALA A 83 -7.54 3.98 3.14
CA ALA A 83 -6.50 4.91 2.75
C ALA A 83 -6.81 6.34 3.23
N TRP A 84 -5.81 7.20 3.10
CA TRP A 84 -5.80 8.59 3.54
C TRP A 84 -7.04 9.42 3.15
N TRP A 85 -7.67 9.14 2.00
CA TRP A 85 -8.85 9.90 1.55
C TRP A 85 -10.13 9.60 2.35
N LYS A 86 -10.11 8.59 3.24
CA LYS A 86 -11.21 8.22 4.14
C LYS A 86 -11.07 8.79 5.56
N GLN A 87 -9.99 9.49 5.86
CA GLN A 87 -9.70 10.02 7.19
C GLN A 87 -10.86 10.79 7.82
N LYS A 88 -11.55 11.65 7.02
CA LYS A 88 -12.64 12.50 7.53
C LYS A 88 -13.87 11.73 8.04
N GLU A 89 -14.07 10.53 7.54
CA GLU A 89 -15.16 9.66 7.94
C GLU A 89 -14.71 8.70 9.05
N GLU A 90 -13.55 8.10 8.91
CA GLU A 90 -13.07 7.01 9.76
C GLU A 90 -12.56 7.50 11.12
N PHE A 91 -11.90 8.65 11.18
CA PHE A 91 -11.33 9.18 12.42
C PHE A 91 -12.36 9.65 13.44
N GLU A 92 -13.58 9.96 13.01
CA GLU A 92 -14.69 10.29 13.92
C GLU A 92 -15.00 9.14 14.91
N SER A 93 -14.85 7.89 14.45
CA SER A 93 -15.18 6.68 15.21
C SER A 93 -13.99 6.10 16.00
N PHE A 94 -12.77 6.62 15.82
CA PHE A 94 -11.60 6.02 16.45
C PHE A 94 -11.52 6.30 17.95
N ASN A 95 -12.06 7.41 18.43
CA ASN A 95 -12.07 7.89 19.82
C ASN A 95 -10.69 8.23 20.42
N GLY A 96 -9.62 7.51 20.10
CA GLY A 96 -8.26 7.75 20.60
C GLY A 96 -7.49 8.82 19.83
N PRO A 97 -6.26 9.16 20.27
CA PRO A 97 -5.40 10.08 19.56
C PRO A 97 -4.86 9.46 18.25
N ILE A 98 -4.54 10.34 17.30
CA ILE A 98 -4.12 10.01 15.95
C ILE A 98 -2.75 10.62 15.71
N LEU A 99 -1.74 9.77 15.40
CA LEU A 99 -0.38 10.19 15.11
C LEU A 99 -0.08 10.12 13.62
N PHE A 100 0.35 11.22 13.04
CA PHE A 100 0.90 11.28 11.69
C PHE A 100 2.42 11.37 11.72
N THR A 101 3.08 10.47 11.01
CA THR A 101 4.54 10.36 10.92
C THR A 101 5.12 10.91 9.62
N SER A 102 4.28 11.12 8.62
CA SER A 102 4.66 11.65 7.31
C SER A 102 3.46 12.25 6.58
N ASN A 103 3.56 12.46 5.28
CA ASN A 103 2.52 12.99 4.41
C ASN A 103 1.21 12.15 4.40
N CYS A 104 0.27 12.52 3.53
CA CYS A 104 -1.08 11.96 3.40
C CYS A 104 -2.02 12.40 4.54
N ILE A 105 -1.89 13.65 4.98
CA ILE A 105 -2.79 14.27 5.96
C ILE A 105 -3.91 14.98 5.23
N VAL A 106 -5.16 14.68 5.62
CA VAL A 106 -6.34 15.43 5.19
C VAL A 106 -6.73 16.40 6.31
N PRO A 107 -6.66 17.71 6.11
CA PRO A 107 -7.06 18.67 7.12
C PRO A 107 -8.49 18.35 7.63
N PRO A 108 -8.70 18.29 8.95
CA PRO A 108 -10.02 17.99 9.52
C PRO A 108 -11.02 19.09 9.17
N ARG A 109 -12.32 18.74 9.20
CA ARG A 109 -13.39 19.76 9.14
C ARG A 109 -13.35 20.60 10.40
N ALA A 110 -13.88 21.82 10.33
CA ALA A 110 -13.92 22.72 11.48
C ALA A 110 -14.64 22.13 12.72
N ASN A 111 -15.65 21.29 12.48
CA ASN A 111 -16.47 20.62 13.48
C ASN A 111 -16.07 19.13 13.70
N ALA A 112 -14.89 18.69 13.23
CA ALA A 112 -14.42 17.32 13.42
C ALA A 112 -14.19 17.01 14.91
N SER A 113 -14.75 15.91 15.42
CA SER A 113 -14.61 15.50 16.82
C SER A 113 -13.20 15.10 17.22
N TYR A 114 -12.38 14.69 16.24
CA TYR A 114 -11.01 14.22 16.44
C TYR A 114 -9.95 15.33 16.32
N LYS A 115 -10.33 16.57 16.05
CA LYS A 115 -9.41 17.69 15.77
C LYS A 115 -8.35 17.88 16.87
N ASP A 116 -8.78 17.86 18.13
CA ASP A 116 -7.92 18.09 19.30
C ASP A 116 -7.11 16.82 19.70
N ARG A 117 -7.32 15.71 19.00
CA ARG A 117 -6.62 14.44 19.21
C ARG A 117 -5.54 14.15 18.17
N ILE A 118 -5.23 15.13 17.30
CA ILE A 118 -4.22 14.96 16.25
C ILE A 118 -2.83 15.30 16.77
N TYR A 119 -1.92 14.39 16.60
CA TYR A 119 -0.48 14.51 16.85
C TYR A 119 0.28 14.38 15.54
N ILE A 120 1.33 15.15 15.40
CA ILE A 120 2.23 15.13 14.23
C ILE A 120 3.68 15.06 14.69
N THR A 121 4.51 14.49 13.84
CA THR A 121 5.97 14.43 14.07
C THR A 121 6.70 14.49 12.73
N GLY A 122 8.02 14.61 12.75
CA GLY A 122 8.82 14.65 11.54
C GLY A 122 8.55 15.88 10.68
N ALA A 123 8.48 15.66 9.38
CA ALA A 123 8.19 16.70 8.40
C ALA A 123 6.70 17.04 8.28
N CYS A 124 5.84 16.50 9.14
CA CYS A 124 4.40 16.79 9.12
C CYS A 124 4.13 18.22 9.58
N GLY A 125 3.21 18.90 8.89
CA GLY A 125 2.69 20.22 9.27
C GLY A 125 1.17 20.21 9.22
N LEU A 126 0.53 20.53 10.34
CA LEU A 126 -0.91 20.76 10.45
C LEU A 126 -1.18 21.77 11.56
N GLU A 127 -1.83 22.87 11.22
CA GLU A 127 -2.19 23.90 12.19
C GLU A 127 -3.11 23.33 13.29
N GLY A 128 -2.79 23.64 14.54
CA GLY A 128 -3.54 23.20 15.71
C GLY A 128 -3.26 21.77 16.17
N ALA A 129 -2.43 21.00 15.49
CA ALA A 129 -2.02 19.67 15.93
C ALA A 129 -0.92 19.72 17.00
N HIS A 130 -0.89 18.72 17.88
CA HIS A 130 0.16 18.55 18.88
C HIS A 130 1.44 18.04 18.21
N TYR A 131 2.55 18.78 18.32
CA TYR A 131 3.82 18.37 17.72
C TYR A 131 4.65 17.55 18.70
N ILE A 132 5.11 16.37 18.26
CA ILE A 132 6.08 15.53 18.98
C ILE A 132 7.48 15.84 18.43
N PRO A 133 8.41 16.32 19.28
CA PRO A 133 9.73 16.69 18.84
C PRO A 133 10.55 15.55 18.25
N GLU A 134 11.49 15.90 17.39
CA GLU A 134 12.41 14.94 16.78
C GLU A 134 13.34 14.28 17.83
N ARG A 135 13.92 13.16 17.43
CA ARG A 135 14.97 12.46 18.17
C ARG A 135 16.14 13.40 18.46
N LYS A 136 16.62 13.37 19.67
CA LYS A 136 17.74 14.21 20.10
C LYS A 136 18.73 13.40 20.93
N ASP A 137 20.03 13.62 20.69
CA ASP A 137 21.12 13.00 21.45
C ASP A 137 21.05 11.45 21.51
N GLY A 138 20.61 10.83 20.41
CA GLY A 138 20.46 9.38 20.30
C GLY A 138 19.27 8.79 21.07
N LYS A 139 18.45 9.63 21.70
CA LYS A 139 17.24 9.20 22.41
C LYS A 139 16.05 9.08 21.42
N PRO A 140 15.14 8.11 21.65
CA PRO A 140 13.92 7.98 20.88
C PRO A 140 13.02 9.23 21.03
N LYS A 141 12.03 9.36 20.17
CA LYS A 141 10.95 10.34 20.36
C LYS A 141 10.18 10.03 21.64
N ASP A 142 9.71 11.06 22.31
CA ASP A 142 8.90 10.91 23.53
C ASP A 142 7.40 10.90 23.18
N PHE A 143 6.77 9.75 23.29
CA PHE A 143 5.35 9.56 23.08
C PHE A 143 4.53 9.57 24.39
N SER A 144 5.12 9.94 25.52
CA SER A 144 4.45 9.90 26.84
C SER A 144 3.15 10.70 26.89
N ALA A 145 3.13 11.91 26.30
CA ALA A 145 1.92 12.73 26.24
C ALA A 145 0.82 12.10 25.38
N LEU A 146 1.18 11.49 24.25
CA LEU A 146 0.27 10.76 23.37
C LEU A 146 -0.35 9.55 24.09
N ILE A 147 0.49 8.78 24.81
CA ILE A 147 0.06 7.60 25.58
C ILE A 147 -0.86 8.02 26.74
N ALA A 148 -0.50 9.08 27.47
CA ALA A 148 -1.33 9.62 28.55
C ALA A 148 -2.70 10.09 28.04
N HIS A 149 -2.75 10.72 26.87
CA HIS A 149 -4.00 11.11 26.21
C HIS A 149 -4.83 9.88 25.84
N ALA A 150 -4.23 8.87 25.24
CA ALA A 150 -4.92 7.63 24.86
C ALA A 150 -5.61 6.96 26.04
N LYS A 151 -4.94 6.91 27.20
CA LYS A 151 -5.50 6.33 28.43
C LYS A 151 -6.76 7.02 28.97
N GLN A 152 -7.01 8.25 28.54
CA GLN A 152 -8.22 9.02 28.92
C GLN A 152 -9.36 8.85 27.93
N CYS A 153 -9.07 8.24 26.77
CA CYS A 153 -10.05 8.05 25.71
C CYS A 153 -10.83 6.73 25.86
N GLN A 154 -12.00 6.69 25.28
CA GLN A 154 -12.76 5.45 25.13
C GLN A 154 -12.09 4.56 24.06
N PRO A 155 -12.31 3.24 24.11
CA PRO A 155 -11.91 2.34 23.03
C PRO A 155 -12.46 2.80 21.67
N PRO A 156 -11.75 2.50 20.57
CA PRO A 156 -12.25 2.80 19.23
C PRO A 156 -13.52 2.00 18.92
N VAL A 157 -14.40 2.57 18.10
CA VAL A 157 -15.59 1.89 17.60
C VAL A 157 -15.24 1.17 16.31
N ALA A 158 -15.58 -0.11 16.19
CA ALA A 158 -15.35 -0.88 14.98
C ALA A 158 -16.14 -0.30 13.80
N ILE A 159 -15.46 -0.04 12.71
CA ILE A 159 -16.06 0.36 11.42
C ILE A 159 -16.15 -0.80 10.44
N GLU A 160 -15.36 -1.84 10.68
CA GLU A 160 -15.35 -3.10 9.95
C GLU A 160 -14.82 -4.22 10.85
N ASN A 161 -14.95 -5.47 10.37
CA ASN A 161 -14.43 -6.65 11.03
C ASN A 161 -13.82 -7.59 9.99
N GLY A 162 -13.13 -8.62 10.46
CA GLY A 162 -12.48 -9.61 9.62
C GLY A 162 -10.98 -9.41 9.55
N THR A 163 -10.38 -9.98 8.52
CA THR A 163 -8.94 -9.97 8.32
C THR A 163 -8.60 -9.76 6.85
N LEU A 164 -7.41 -9.25 6.59
CA LEU A 164 -6.81 -9.24 5.25
C LEU A 164 -5.44 -9.92 5.29
N ILE A 165 -4.97 -10.36 4.11
CA ILE A 165 -3.68 -11.02 3.95
C ILE A 165 -2.77 -10.11 3.12
N GLY A 166 -1.51 -9.94 3.56
CA GLY A 166 -0.48 -9.20 2.85
C GLY A 166 0.92 -9.72 3.20
N GLY A 167 1.96 -8.99 2.80
CA GLY A 167 3.35 -9.37 3.05
C GLY A 167 4.02 -10.09 1.89
N PHE A 168 3.52 -9.89 0.67
CA PHE A 168 4.05 -10.50 -0.56
C PHE A 168 5.13 -9.61 -1.20
N ALA A 169 6.13 -9.18 -0.41
CA ALA A 169 7.31 -8.52 -0.93
C ALA A 169 8.20 -9.50 -1.72
N HIS A 170 9.22 -8.98 -2.41
CA HIS A 170 10.04 -9.78 -3.34
C HIS A 170 10.67 -11.02 -2.71
N ALA A 171 11.17 -10.94 -1.47
CA ALA A 171 11.75 -12.09 -0.78
C ALA A 171 10.73 -13.21 -0.60
N GLN A 172 9.50 -12.89 -0.21
CA GLN A 172 8.41 -13.85 0.00
C GLN A 172 7.92 -14.43 -1.32
N VAL A 173 7.75 -13.61 -2.36
CA VAL A 173 7.33 -14.10 -3.68
C VAL A 173 8.41 -14.95 -4.32
N THR A 174 9.68 -14.62 -4.14
CA THR A 174 10.80 -15.44 -4.61
C THR A 174 10.83 -16.81 -3.91
N ALA A 175 10.53 -16.84 -2.61
CA ALA A 175 10.42 -18.11 -1.88
C ALA A 175 9.25 -19.00 -2.39
N LEU A 176 8.25 -18.40 -3.01
CA LEU A 176 7.12 -19.10 -3.63
C LEU A 176 7.28 -19.28 -5.16
N ALA A 177 8.47 -18.99 -5.71
CA ALA A 177 8.69 -18.97 -7.16
C ALA A 177 8.30 -20.27 -7.86
N ASP A 178 8.64 -21.43 -7.31
CA ASP A 178 8.30 -22.72 -7.88
C ASP A 178 6.78 -22.91 -7.96
N LYS A 179 6.05 -22.57 -6.89
CA LYS A 179 4.59 -22.66 -6.84
C LYS A 179 3.92 -21.72 -7.85
N VAL A 180 4.45 -20.50 -7.99
CA VAL A 180 3.98 -19.52 -8.98
C VAL A 180 4.27 -20.02 -10.40
N MET A 181 5.46 -20.56 -10.63
CA MET A 181 5.86 -21.11 -11.92
C MET A 181 4.99 -22.30 -12.34
N ASP A 182 4.71 -23.21 -11.43
CA ASP A 182 3.83 -24.36 -11.68
C ASP A 182 2.41 -23.89 -12.02
N ALA A 183 1.90 -22.88 -11.30
CA ALA A 183 0.58 -22.31 -11.58
C ALA A 183 0.52 -21.61 -12.96
N VAL A 184 1.60 -20.96 -13.39
CA VAL A 184 1.69 -20.36 -14.72
C VAL A 184 1.83 -21.43 -15.81
N LYS A 185 2.72 -22.43 -15.64
CA LYS A 185 2.92 -23.52 -16.60
C LYS A 185 1.68 -24.40 -16.80
N SER A 186 0.91 -24.60 -15.74
CA SER A 186 -0.36 -25.34 -15.80
C SER A 186 -1.53 -24.53 -16.38
N GLY A 187 -1.33 -23.21 -16.60
CA GLY A 187 -2.39 -22.31 -17.04
C GLY A 187 -3.37 -21.91 -15.93
N ALA A 188 -3.10 -22.29 -14.67
CA ALA A 188 -3.92 -21.87 -13.53
C ALA A 188 -3.81 -20.35 -13.29
N ILE A 189 -2.63 -19.77 -13.53
CA ILE A 189 -2.42 -18.33 -13.60
C ILE A 189 -2.02 -17.97 -15.02
N ARG A 190 -2.88 -17.22 -15.72
CA ARG A 190 -2.61 -16.78 -17.08
C ARG A 190 -1.98 -15.39 -17.15
N LYS A 191 -2.36 -14.48 -16.24
CA LYS A 191 -1.82 -13.10 -16.23
C LYS A 191 -1.66 -12.55 -14.82
N PHE A 192 -0.69 -11.65 -14.70
CA PHE A 192 -0.51 -10.79 -13.55
C PHE A 192 -0.88 -9.35 -13.92
N PHE A 193 -1.55 -8.66 -13.00
CA PHE A 193 -1.85 -7.24 -13.13
C PHE A 193 -1.10 -6.48 -12.04
N VAL A 194 -0.13 -5.67 -12.43
CA VAL A 194 0.49 -4.72 -11.50
C VAL A 194 -0.45 -3.53 -11.37
N MET A 195 -1.27 -3.55 -10.34
CA MET A 195 -2.17 -2.48 -9.95
C MET A 195 -1.60 -1.85 -8.69
N ALA A 196 -0.91 -0.73 -8.82
CA ALA A 196 -0.12 -0.16 -7.72
C ALA A 196 -0.09 1.36 -7.79
N GLY A 197 0.37 1.99 -6.73
CA GLY A 197 0.65 3.42 -6.68
C GLY A 197 -0.23 4.20 -5.71
N CYS A 198 -0.35 5.50 -5.97
CA CYS A 198 -1.18 6.43 -5.19
C CYS A 198 -2.61 6.46 -5.72
N ASP A 199 -3.56 6.70 -4.83
CA ASP A 199 -4.96 6.89 -5.21
C ASP A 199 -5.59 8.04 -4.41
N GLY A 200 -6.84 8.36 -4.66
CA GLY A 200 -7.55 9.48 -4.08
C GLY A 200 -9.07 9.30 -4.07
N ARG A 201 -9.77 10.33 -3.59
CA ARG A 201 -11.22 10.28 -3.32
C ARG A 201 -12.12 10.48 -4.55
N MET A 202 -11.58 10.84 -5.69
CA MET A 202 -12.40 11.17 -6.87
C MET A 202 -13.18 9.95 -7.34
N LYS A 203 -14.46 10.13 -7.71
CA LYS A 203 -15.36 9.06 -8.16
C LYS A 203 -14.79 8.28 -9.36
N SER A 204 -14.10 8.95 -10.27
CA SER A 204 -13.46 8.31 -11.42
C SER A 204 -12.44 7.22 -11.04
N ARG A 205 -11.96 7.21 -9.80
CA ARG A 205 -11.02 6.22 -9.27
C ARG A 205 -11.68 4.92 -8.82
N GLU A 206 -13.02 4.84 -8.80
CA GLU A 206 -13.75 3.58 -8.66
C GLU A 206 -13.45 2.60 -9.81
N TYR A 207 -12.91 3.11 -10.92
CA TYR A 207 -12.35 2.31 -12.01
C TYR A 207 -11.52 1.12 -11.50
N TYR A 208 -10.62 1.35 -10.53
CA TYR A 208 -9.74 0.29 -10.02
C TYR A 208 -10.48 -0.81 -9.26
N THR A 209 -11.53 -0.45 -8.52
CA THR A 209 -12.42 -1.41 -7.86
C THR A 209 -13.18 -2.25 -8.87
N GLU A 210 -13.82 -1.59 -9.85
CA GLU A 210 -14.57 -2.25 -10.92
C GLU A 210 -13.68 -3.14 -11.78
N PHE A 211 -12.48 -2.66 -12.11
CA PHE A 211 -11.49 -3.42 -12.86
C PHE A 211 -11.11 -4.72 -12.14
N ALA A 212 -10.75 -4.63 -10.86
CA ALA A 212 -10.39 -5.79 -10.06
C ALA A 212 -11.53 -6.82 -9.95
N GLN A 213 -12.78 -6.36 -9.80
CA GLN A 213 -13.96 -7.23 -9.75
C GLN A 213 -14.25 -7.96 -11.08
N LYS A 214 -13.88 -7.34 -12.20
CA LYS A 214 -14.11 -7.89 -13.55
C LYS A 214 -12.96 -8.75 -14.07
N LEU A 215 -11.84 -8.77 -13.38
CA LEU A 215 -10.70 -9.61 -13.76
C LEU A 215 -11.07 -11.10 -13.77
N PRO A 216 -10.66 -11.85 -14.81
CA PRO A 216 -10.85 -13.29 -14.86
C PRO A 216 -10.31 -14.01 -13.65
N GLY A 217 -10.91 -15.16 -13.30
CA GLY A 217 -10.56 -15.93 -12.10
C GLY A 217 -9.14 -16.51 -12.08
N ASP A 218 -8.49 -16.58 -13.23
CA ASP A 218 -7.14 -17.08 -13.46
C ASP A 218 -6.07 -15.96 -13.51
N THR A 219 -6.35 -14.83 -12.90
CA THR A 219 -5.44 -13.66 -12.84
C THR A 219 -5.10 -13.27 -11.41
N VAL A 220 -3.91 -12.72 -11.22
CA VAL A 220 -3.38 -12.26 -9.93
C VAL A 220 -3.04 -10.78 -9.99
N ILE A 221 -3.41 -10.04 -8.95
CA ILE A 221 -3.06 -8.63 -8.77
C ILE A 221 -1.80 -8.53 -7.91
N LEU A 222 -0.78 -7.87 -8.42
CA LEU A 222 0.42 -7.46 -7.67
C LEU A 222 0.27 -5.99 -7.29
N THR A 223 0.36 -5.66 -6.02
CA THR A 223 0.08 -4.29 -5.55
C THR A 223 1.07 -3.77 -4.51
N ALA A 224 1.18 -2.45 -4.44
CA ALA A 224 1.84 -1.68 -3.38
C ALA A 224 1.27 -0.25 -3.36
N GLY A 225 1.25 0.37 -2.19
CA GLY A 225 0.74 1.74 -2.04
C GLY A 225 -0.76 1.82 -1.77
N CYS A 226 -1.29 3.05 -1.67
CA CYS A 226 -2.69 3.29 -1.31
C CYS A 226 -3.71 2.73 -2.30
N ALA A 227 -3.34 2.52 -3.56
CA ALA A 227 -4.24 1.95 -4.57
C ALA A 227 -4.81 0.59 -4.15
N LYS A 228 -4.07 -0.19 -3.35
CA LYS A 228 -4.52 -1.47 -2.80
C LYS A 228 -5.90 -1.43 -2.14
N TYR A 229 -6.24 -0.33 -1.49
CA TYR A 229 -7.50 -0.18 -0.76
C TYR A 229 -8.75 -0.16 -1.66
N ARG A 230 -8.57 -0.11 -2.97
CA ARG A 230 -9.66 -0.29 -3.94
C ARG A 230 -10.07 -1.75 -4.11
N TYR A 231 -9.20 -2.70 -3.75
CA TYR A 231 -9.43 -4.12 -4.04
C TYR A 231 -8.90 -5.10 -3.01
N ASN A 232 -8.07 -4.69 -2.03
CA ASN A 232 -7.49 -5.62 -1.07
C ASN A 232 -8.50 -6.23 -0.08
N LYS A 233 -9.70 -5.66 0.03
CA LYS A 233 -10.82 -6.16 0.84
C LYS A 233 -11.92 -6.84 0.01
N LEU A 234 -11.73 -6.96 -1.31
CA LEU A 234 -12.65 -7.70 -2.17
C LEU A 234 -12.45 -9.21 -1.99
N ALA A 235 -13.54 -9.95 -2.00
CA ALA A 235 -13.52 -11.42 -1.93
C ALA A 235 -13.18 -12.04 -3.30
N LEU A 236 -11.94 -11.84 -3.77
CA LEU A 236 -11.49 -12.33 -5.09
C LEU A 236 -11.05 -13.81 -5.04
N GLY A 237 -10.85 -14.38 -3.85
CA GLY A 237 -10.43 -15.77 -3.67
C GLY A 237 -8.94 -16.01 -3.88
N ASP A 238 -8.60 -17.27 -4.18
CA ASP A 238 -7.24 -17.72 -4.42
C ASP A 238 -7.15 -18.65 -5.64
N ILE A 239 -5.92 -18.91 -6.09
CA ILE A 239 -5.60 -19.88 -7.14
C ILE A 239 -4.60 -20.87 -6.53
N ASN A 240 -5.04 -22.11 -6.26
CA ASN A 240 -4.21 -23.15 -5.65
C ASN A 240 -3.56 -22.68 -4.33
N GLY A 241 -4.29 -21.91 -3.53
CA GLY A 241 -3.81 -21.31 -2.27
C GLY A 241 -2.85 -20.13 -2.44
N ILE A 242 -2.78 -19.53 -3.63
CA ILE A 242 -2.15 -18.24 -3.87
C ILE A 242 -3.26 -17.19 -3.90
N PRO A 243 -3.30 -16.24 -2.95
CA PRO A 243 -4.31 -15.18 -2.98
C PRO A 243 -4.25 -14.40 -4.29
N ARG A 244 -5.40 -13.99 -4.80
CA ARG A 244 -5.46 -13.20 -6.05
C ARG A 244 -5.04 -11.74 -5.88
N VAL A 245 -4.81 -11.27 -4.65
CA VAL A 245 -4.21 -9.96 -4.36
C VAL A 245 -2.95 -10.18 -3.54
N LEU A 246 -1.80 -9.85 -4.11
CA LEU A 246 -0.49 -9.96 -3.49
C LEU A 246 0.03 -8.56 -3.15
N ASP A 247 -0.16 -8.15 -1.90
CA ASP A 247 0.27 -6.84 -1.39
C ASP A 247 1.73 -6.89 -0.94
N ALA A 248 2.60 -6.17 -1.65
CA ALA A 248 4.02 -6.08 -1.36
C ALA A 248 4.37 -5.06 -0.26
N GLY A 249 3.47 -4.09 0.04
CA GLY A 249 3.74 -3.12 1.08
C GLY A 249 3.33 -1.67 0.77
N GLN A 250 4.08 -0.73 1.32
CA GLN A 250 3.88 0.72 1.13
C GLN A 250 4.17 1.15 -0.32
N CYS A 251 3.84 2.39 -0.67
CA CYS A 251 4.20 2.95 -1.98
C CYS A 251 5.72 2.91 -2.25
N ASN A 252 6.54 2.95 -1.21
CA ASN A 252 7.99 2.76 -1.32
C ASN A 252 8.37 1.33 -1.75
N ASP A 253 7.55 0.33 -1.40
CA ASP A 253 7.76 -1.08 -1.71
C ASP A 253 7.35 -1.45 -3.14
N SER A 254 6.99 -0.45 -3.99
CA SER A 254 6.93 -0.61 -5.44
C SER A 254 8.24 -1.13 -6.04
N TYR A 255 9.36 -0.96 -5.33
CA TYR A 255 10.64 -1.61 -5.61
C TYR A 255 10.50 -3.14 -5.65
N SER A 256 9.79 -3.74 -4.69
CA SER A 256 9.53 -5.18 -4.67
C SER A 256 8.82 -5.67 -5.93
N LEU A 257 7.85 -4.89 -6.45
CA LEU A 257 7.14 -5.27 -7.68
C LEU A 257 8.07 -5.32 -8.90
N ALA A 258 9.02 -4.36 -9.00
CA ALA A 258 10.02 -4.37 -10.05
C ALA A 258 10.98 -5.56 -9.92
N VAL A 259 11.45 -5.85 -8.70
CA VAL A 259 12.32 -7.01 -8.43
C VAL A 259 11.59 -8.33 -8.75
N ILE A 260 10.32 -8.47 -8.40
CA ILE A 260 9.49 -9.62 -8.74
C ILE A 260 9.43 -9.81 -10.26
N ALA A 261 9.15 -8.74 -11.02
CA ALA A 261 9.09 -8.81 -12.48
C ALA A 261 10.43 -9.24 -13.09
N LEU A 262 11.54 -8.65 -12.64
CA LEU A 262 12.88 -9.01 -13.11
C LEU A 262 13.23 -10.46 -12.74
N LYS A 263 12.85 -10.93 -11.56
CA LYS A 263 13.10 -12.30 -11.13
C LYS A 263 12.25 -13.31 -11.92
N LEU A 264 11.00 -12.99 -12.20
CA LEU A 264 10.14 -13.80 -13.06
C LEU A 264 10.72 -13.87 -14.48
N LYS A 265 11.21 -12.74 -15.04
CA LYS A 265 11.91 -12.72 -16.32
C LYS A 265 13.08 -13.71 -16.34
N GLU A 266 13.93 -13.69 -15.32
CA GLU A 266 15.06 -14.61 -15.17
C GLU A 266 14.61 -16.09 -15.10
N ILE A 267 13.62 -16.38 -14.25
CA ILE A 267 13.10 -17.75 -14.04
C ILE A 267 12.47 -18.33 -15.32
N PHE A 268 11.77 -17.49 -16.09
CA PHE A 268 11.18 -17.91 -17.37
C PHE A 268 12.18 -17.91 -18.54
N GLY A 269 13.44 -17.49 -18.33
CA GLY A 269 14.48 -17.45 -19.35
C GLY A 269 14.18 -16.45 -20.48
N LEU A 270 13.50 -15.34 -20.15
CA LEU A 270 13.10 -14.32 -21.13
C LEU A 270 14.17 -13.25 -21.29
N ASP A 271 14.35 -12.72 -22.49
CA ASP A 271 15.31 -11.65 -22.77
C ASP A 271 14.75 -10.26 -22.46
N ASP A 272 13.44 -10.07 -22.60
CA ASP A 272 12.74 -8.80 -22.38
C ASP A 272 11.65 -8.95 -21.31
N VAL A 273 11.59 -7.99 -20.37
CA VAL A 273 10.56 -7.92 -19.32
C VAL A 273 9.13 -7.79 -19.87
N ASN A 274 8.99 -7.25 -21.07
CA ASN A 274 7.71 -7.11 -21.76
C ASN A 274 7.16 -8.42 -22.35
N GLN A 275 7.95 -9.50 -22.33
CA GLN A 275 7.47 -10.84 -22.69
C GLN A 275 6.77 -11.56 -21.54
N LEU A 276 6.87 -11.01 -20.31
CA LEU A 276 6.14 -11.55 -19.17
C LEU A 276 4.63 -11.36 -19.34
N PRO A 277 3.80 -12.28 -18.82
CA PRO A 277 2.35 -12.14 -18.82
C PRO A 277 1.91 -11.12 -17.75
N ILE A 278 2.47 -9.91 -17.80
CA ILE A 278 2.20 -8.82 -16.85
C ILE A 278 1.58 -7.64 -17.57
N VAL A 279 0.47 -7.14 -17.05
CA VAL A 279 -0.17 -5.90 -17.47
C VAL A 279 0.03 -4.85 -16.36
N TYR A 280 0.47 -3.66 -16.74
CA TYR A 280 0.72 -2.56 -15.81
C TYR A 280 -0.44 -1.57 -15.84
N ASN A 281 -1.17 -1.44 -14.73
CA ASN A 281 -2.28 -0.51 -14.53
C ASN A 281 -1.99 0.35 -13.30
N ILE A 282 -1.28 1.47 -13.51
CA ILE A 282 -0.69 2.26 -12.43
C ILE A 282 -1.59 3.44 -12.06
N ALA A 283 -1.97 3.47 -10.80
CA ALA A 283 -2.66 4.62 -10.20
C ALA A 283 -1.62 5.68 -9.81
N TRP A 284 -1.81 6.91 -10.27
CA TRP A 284 -0.97 8.02 -9.86
C TRP A 284 -1.82 9.14 -9.24
N TYR A 285 -1.25 9.82 -8.24
CA TYR A 285 -1.87 10.97 -7.58
C TYR A 285 -0.82 12.01 -7.18
N GLU A 286 0.34 11.59 -6.72
CA GLU A 286 1.42 12.46 -6.27
C GLU A 286 2.76 12.12 -6.95
N GLN A 287 3.77 12.94 -6.67
CA GLN A 287 5.11 12.89 -7.29
C GLN A 287 5.81 11.54 -7.14
N LYS A 288 5.57 10.79 -6.06
CA LYS A 288 6.17 9.45 -5.86
C LYS A 288 5.76 8.46 -6.94
N ALA A 289 4.52 8.52 -7.42
CA ALA A 289 4.05 7.67 -8.51
C ALA A 289 4.76 8.01 -9.84
N VAL A 290 5.07 9.29 -10.07
CA VAL A 290 5.85 9.70 -11.25
C VAL A 290 7.27 9.13 -11.20
N ILE A 291 7.91 9.11 -10.02
CA ILE A 291 9.25 8.50 -9.87
C ILE A 291 9.18 6.99 -10.14
N VAL A 292 8.11 6.30 -9.72
CA VAL A 292 7.91 4.88 -10.05
C VAL A 292 7.77 4.69 -11.56
N LEU A 293 6.95 5.51 -12.22
CA LEU A 293 6.79 5.46 -13.66
C LEU A 293 8.15 5.62 -14.38
N LEU A 294 8.92 6.64 -14.03
CA LEU A 294 10.25 6.86 -14.62
C LEU A 294 11.20 5.67 -14.39
N ALA A 295 11.15 5.04 -13.22
CA ALA A 295 11.94 3.85 -12.92
C ALA A 295 11.52 2.66 -13.81
N LEU A 296 10.23 2.44 -14.02
CA LEU A 296 9.73 1.40 -14.92
C LEU A 296 10.16 1.65 -16.38
N LEU A 297 10.07 2.89 -16.85
CA LEU A 297 10.52 3.27 -18.19
C LEU A 297 12.04 3.05 -18.35
N ALA A 298 12.84 3.39 -17.32
CA ALA A 298 14.29 3.15 -17.30
C ALA A 298 14.64 1.65 -17.31
N LEU A 299 13.76 0.79 -16.80
CA LEU A 299 13.89 -0.67 -16.87
C LEU A 299 13.39 -1.25 -18.21
N GLY A 300 12.96 -0.40 -19.14
CA GLY A 300 12.46 -0.80 -20.44
C GLY A 300 11.01 -1.31 -20.46
N VAL A 301 10.27 -1.15 -19.37
CA VAL A 301 8.86 -1.54 -19.30
C VAL A 301 8.03 -0.67 -20.24
N LYS A 302 7.18 -1.31 -21.04
CA LYS A 302 6.30 -0.68 -22.01
C LYS A 302 4.82 -0.99 -21.72
N HIS A 303 3.92 -0.35 -22.47
CA HIS A 303 2.48 -0.59 -22.42
C HIS A 303 1.88 -0.40 -21.02
N ILE A 304 2.33 0.65 -20.31
CA ILE A 304 1.81 1.00 -18.98
C ILE A 304 0.52 1.81 -19.15
N HIS A 305 -0.57 1.34 -18.56
CA HIS A 305 -1.80 2.11 -18.41
C HIS A 305 -1.69 2.99 -17.18
N LEU A 306 -1.82 4.30 -17.37
CA LEU A 306 -1.63 5.30 -16.33
C LEU A 306 -2.93 6.09 -16.11
N GLY A 307 -3.42 6.12 -14.90
CA GLY A 307 -4.71 6.77 -14.70
C GLY A 307 -5.07 7.25 -13.30
N PRO A 308 -6.31 7.76 -13.18
CA PRO A 308 -7.34 7.85 -14.24
C PRO A 308 -7.12 8.96 -15.26
N THR A 309 -6.16 9.85 -15.05
CA THR A 309 -5.75 10.91 -15.99
C THR A 309 -4.24 10.89 -16.16
N LEU A 310 -3.74 11.35 -17.30
CA LEU A 310 -2.31 11.59 -17.45
C LEU A 310 -1.90 12.82 -16.62
N PRO A 311 -0.63 12.87 -16.13
CA PRO A 311 -0.14 14.03 -15.39
C PRO A 311 -0.28 15.34 -16.18
N ALA A 312 -0.92 16.34 -15.58
CA ALA A 312 -1.23 17.61 -16.23
C ALA A 312 0.01 18.44 -16.60
N PHE A 313 1.17 18.15 -16.00
CA PHE A 313 2.44 18.82 -16.31
C PHE A 313 3.13 18.29 -17.58
N LEU A 314 2.63 17.20 -18.17
CA LEU A 314 3.19 16.66 -19.41
C LEU A 314 2.83 17.58 -20.59
N SER A 315 3.84 18.16 -21.23
CA SER A 315 3.63 18.88 -22.48
C SER A 315 3.15 17.92 -23.58
N PRO A 316 2.47 18.42 -24.62
CA PRO A 316 2.03 17.58 -25.75
C PRO A 316 3.17 16.76 -26.36
N ASN A 317 4.35 17.35 -26.52
CA ASN A 317 5.50 16.68 -27.10
C ASN A 317 6.01 15.53 -26.19
N VAL A 318 6.12 15.75 -24.90
CA VAL A 318 6.51 14.67 -23.96
C VAL A 318 5.46 13.57 -23.90
N LYS A 319 4.18 13.92 -23.94
CA LYS A 319 3.09 12.96 -24.02
C LYS A 319 3.21 12.08 -25.28
N ASN A 320 3.47 12.68 -26.44
CA ASN A 320 3.66 11.93 -27.69
C ASN A 320 4.84 10.97 -27.61
N VAL A 321 5.98 11.41 -27.07
CA VAL A 321 7.14 10.54 -26.86
C VAL A 321 6.78 9.34 -25.96
N LEU A 322 6.07 9.55 -24.86
CA LEU A 322 5.66 8.50 -23.95
C LEU A 322 4.73 7.48 -24.63
N ILE A 323 3.81 7.95 -25.48
CA ILE A 323 2.89 7.09 -26.23
C ILE A 323 3.63 6.32 -27.31
N GLU A 324 4.40 7.02 -28.16
CA GLU A 324 5.04 6.43 -29.34
C GLU A 324 6.20 5.48 -29.01
N GLN A 325 7.02 5.83 -28.02
CA GLN A 325 8.23 5.04 -27.68
C GLN A 325 7.98 3.99 -26.60
N PHE A 326 7.05 4.25 -25.67
CA PHE A 326 6.81 3.38 -24.52
C PHE A 326 5.41 2.77 -24.48
N GLY A 327 4.51 3.15 -25.39
CA GLY A 327 3.15 2.62 -25.44
C GLY A 327 2.32 3.03 -24.21
N ILE A 328 2.61 4.18 -23.59
CA ILE A 328 1.84 4.64 -22.43
C ILE A 328 0.40 4.91 -22.86
N GLY A 329 -0.53 4.18 -22.24
CA GLY A 329 -1.98 4.36 -22.42
C GLY A 329 -2.62 5.13 -21.27
N GLY A 330 -3.72 5.81 -21.57
CA GLY A 330 -4.63 6.34 -20.53
C GLY A 330 -5.66 5.28 -20.13
N ILE A 331 -6.36 5.54 -19.03
CA ILE A 331 -7.49 4.74 -18.57
C ILE A 331 -8.77 5.49 -18.89
N SER A 332 -9.63 4.95 -19.78
CA SER A 332 -10.88 5.60 -20.19
C SER A 332 -12.13 4.97 -19.58
N THR A 333 -12.33 3.69 -19.77
CA THR A 333 -13.42 2.92 -19.17
C THR A 333 -12.97 1.50 -18.83
N CYS A 334 -13.52 0.92 -17.77
CA CYS A 334 -13.22 -0.43 -17.33
C CYS A 334 -13.57 -1.51 -18.40
N LEU A 335 -14.63 -1.29 -19.17
CA LEU A 335 -15.11 -2.24 -20.20
C LEU A 335 -14.15 -2.37 -21.39
N LEU A 336 -13.53 -1.27 -21.83
CA LEU A 336 -12.55 -1.32 -22.93
C LEU A 336 -11.29 -2.11 -22.56
N TYR A 337 -10.82 -1.99 -21.33
CA TYR A 337 -9.58 -2.63 -20.89
C TYR A 337 -9.73 -4.10 -20.52
N THR A 338 -10.91 -4.52 -20.04
CA THR A 338 -11.15 -5.94 -19.75
C THR A 338 -11.38 -6.75 -21.03
N SER A 339 -11.95 -6.15 -22.08
CA SER A 339 -12.08 -6.78 -23.39
C SER A 339 -10.71 -6.83 -24.12
N ASP A 340 -9.95 -5.74 -24.15
CA ASP A 340 -8.63 -5.72 -24.80
C ASP A 340 -7.62 -6.62 -24.07
N ALA A 341 -7.64 -6.67 -22.73
CA ALA A 341 -6.82 -7.62 -21.99
C ALA A 341 -7.24 -9.08 -22.22
N ALA A 342 -8.52 -9.34 -22.53
CA ALA A 342 -8.99 -10.65 -22.91
C ALA A 342 -8.63 -11.00 -24.36
N ASP A 343 -8.65 -10.02 -25.28
CA ASP A 343 -8.28 -10.21 -26.68
C ASP A 343 -6.77 -10.37 -26.90
N ASP A 344 -5.94 -9.70 -26.13
CA ASP A 344 -4.49 -9.96 -26.08
C ASP A 344 -4.16 -11.38 -25.56
N LEU A 345 -5.09 -12.04 -24.86
CA LEU A 345 -4.94 -13.45 -24.43
C LEU A 345 -5.06 -14.45 -25.60
N THR A 346 -5.59 -14.02 -26.76
CA THR A 346 -5.76 -14.88 -27.94
C THR A 346 -4.64 -14.74 -28.96
N ARG A 347 -3.67 -13.84 -28.74
CA ARG A 347 -2.49 -13.64 -29.59
C ARG A 347 -1.21 -14.14 -28.93
N VAL A 348 -1.14 -15.45 -28.73
CA VAL A 348 0.10 -16.20 -28.51
C VAL A 348 0.16 -17.37 -29.47
#